data_d29d396730867889458bc3b875f087f5
#
_entry.id   d29d396730867889458bc3b875f087f5
#
_cell.length_a   1.000
_cell.length_b   1.000
_cell.length_c   1.000
_cell.angle_alpha   90.00
_cell.angle_beta   90.00
_cell.angle_gamma   90.00
#
_symmetry.space_group_name_H-M   'P 1'
#
loop_
_entity.id
_entity.type
_entity.pdbx_description
1 polymer ?
#
loop_
_entity_poly.entity_id
_entity_poly.type
_entity_poly.pdbx_seq_one_letter_code
_entity_poly.pdbx_strand_id
1 'polypeptide(L)'
;MGLGEYKRKRDFKKTAEPAGAAEARARKSRANRFIIQKHDASRLHYDFRLEMDGVLKSWAVPKGLPWAQAERHLAVEVEDHPIDYADFEGVIPQGQYGGGTVMVWDRGTYELTPPGDPVEAVGKGKLHVILRGEKAKGEWALIRIRSDEGKNQWLLMKTAGGIKPISKKRDDQSVKTGRTMKQIASARDAEWQSNRVDKKDSFKARIAKAARNTSLKKKDESKIVGQARRLPKSRIGSRGGDSAGSHSDPLGNLQDLPKAKPRFIEPMKPKLVEDPPTTGDWIYELKFDGIRALAIKNGRAMQLISRNEKKLNDRFPEIARAVADFEADECVVDGEVVAMDEEGRSSFQLLQRAELDGKDAPLAFYVFDLLQLNGRSLTGLPLTLRKEVLARLLPPSADIIRFSGALGTDAEALLPEIKRRGLEGLIGKQRDSVYEPGRRSGAWIKLKCVNEQEFVIGGYTPPAGARKHFGALLVGYYDKGRLLFAGKVGTGFDSKLLSTLHKQMRAEERRTCPFADLPSKQNGEWVQGITPGEMRKYTWVNPKFVCQVKFAEWTRDGKLRQPVFLGLRQDKDPREVIREK
;
A
#
# COMPACT_ATOMS: atom_id res chain seq x y z
N MET A 1 9.50 26.19 -19.88
CA MET A 1 9.59 25.46 -18.60
C MET A 1 8.90 26.28 -17.52
N GLY A 2 8.27 25.69 -16.52
CA GLY A 2 7.51 26.45 -15.55
C GLY A 2 7.18 25.71 -14.27
N LEU A 3 6.98 26.46 -13.17
CA LEU A 3 6.71 25.93 -11.83
C LEU A 3 5.23 25.62 -11.55
N GLY A 4 4.36 25.68 -12.56
CA GLY A 4 2.92 25.47 -12.37
C GLY A 4 2.57 24.11 -11.77
N GLU A 5 3.16 23.03 -12.29
CA GLU A 5 2.95 21.68 -11.80
C GLU A 5 3.57 21.46 -10.41
N TYR A 6 4.73 22.02 -10.16
CA TYR A 6 5.38 22.01 -8.85
C TYR A 6 4.48 22.65 -7.77
N LYS A 7 3.93 23.85 -8.06
CA LYS A 7 3.05 24.56 -7.13
C LYS A 7 1.72 23.85 -6.92
N ARG A 8 1.16 23.23 -7.96
CA ARG A 8 -0.12 22.49 -7.88
C ARG A 8 -0.03 21.24 -7.00
N LYS A 9 1.12 20.58 -6.96
CA LYS A 9 1.34 19.32 -6.23
C LYS A 9 1.67 19.51 -4.75
N ARG A 10 1.89 20.75 -4.28
CA ARG A 10 2.39 21.04 -2.94
C ARG A 10 1.50 21.96 -2.15
N ASP A 11 1.35 21.69 -0.87
CA ASP A 11 0.75 22.59 0.10
C ASP A 11 1.85 23.23 0.95
N PHE A 12 2.32 24.40 0.54
CA PHE A 12 3.40 25.14 1.22
C PHE A 12 3.04 25.61 2.64
N LYS A 13 1.80 25.38 3.08
CA LYS A 13 1.41 25.52 4.48
C LYS A 13 1.75 24.26 5.30
N LYS A 14 2.16 23.16 4.64
CA LYS A 14 2.40 21.86 5.25
C LYS A 14 3.77 21.24 4.94
N THR A 15 4.56 21.87 4.08
CA THR A 15 5.91 21.42 3.74
C THR A 15 6.92 22.54 3.93
N ALA A 16 8.16 22.20 4.33
CA ALA A 16 9.29 23.13 4.40
C ALA A 16 9.95 23.35 3.03
N GLU A 17 9.44 22.73 1.97
CA GLU A 17 9.94 22.91 0.60
C GLU A 17 9.76 24.38 0.15
N PRO A 18 10.74 24.94 -0.56
CA PRO A 18 10.66 26.32 -1.06
C PRO A 18 9.50 26.51 -2.04
N ALA A 19 8.66 27.51 -1.81
CA ALA A 19 7.54 27.83 -2.70
C ALA A 19 7.98 28.45 -4.06
N GLY A 20 9.24 28.85 -4.16
CA GLY A 20 9.74 29.69 -5.24
C GLY A 20 9.24 31.12 -5.10
N ALA A 21 10.10 32.09 -4.88
CA ALA A 21 9.73 33.50 -4.83
C ALA A 21 9.01 33.89 -6.13
N ALA A 22 7.93 34.67 -6.03
CA ALA A 22 7.30 35.27 -7.19
C ALA A 22 8.36 36.10 -7.92
N GLU A 23 8.65 35.70 -9.16
CA GLU A 23 9.45 36.43 -10.17
C GLU A 23 10.49 37.42 -9.62
N ALA A 24 11.38 36.96 -8.75
CA ALA A 24 12.56 37.73 -8.42
C ALA A 24 13.53 37.60 -9.61
N ARG A 25 13.61 38.64 -10.42
CA ARG A 25 14.57 38.94 -11.46
C ARG A 25 15.63 37.86 -11.61
N ALA A 26 15.56 37.12 -12.70
CA ALA A 26 16.60 36.21 -13.17
C ALA A 26 17.96 36.94 -13.13
N ARG A 27 18.69 36.81 -12.03
CA ARG A 27 20.14 37.01 -12.09
C ARG A 27 20.61 35.92 -13.01
N LYS A 28 21.05 36.29 -14.21
CA LYS A 28 21.77 35.40 -15.10
C LYS A 28 22.97 34.87 -14.31
N SER A 29 22.79 33.71 -13.67
CA SER A 29 23.90 32.94 -13.14
C SER A 29 24.76 32.57 -14.32
N ARG A 30 26.04 33.01 -14.31
CA ARG A 30 26.99 32.68 -15.38
C ARG A 30 27.42 31.22 -15.39
N ALA A 31 27.01 30.42 -14.43
CA ALA A 31 27.39 29.01 -14.32
C ALA A 31 26.15 28.13 -14.24
N ASN A 32 26.02 27.16 -15.15
CA ASN A 32 25.00 26.13 -15.10
C ASN A 32 25.27 25.23 -13.88
N ARG A 33 24.39 25.24 -12.88
CA ARG A 33 24.53 24.42 -11.68
C ARG A 33 23.83 23.09 -11.86
N PHE A 34 24.36 22.04 -11.22
CA PHE A 34 23.65 20.81 -11.02
C PHE A 34 23.55 20.48 -9.53
N ILE A 35 22.49 19.76 -9.17
CA ILE A 35 22.25 19.25 -7.84
C ILE A 35 21.79 17.79 -7.96
N ILE A 36 22.30 16.94 -7.08
CA ILE A 36 21.80 15.59 -6.90
C ILE A 36 21.32 15.47 -5.44
N GLN A 37 20.05 15.15 -5.29
CA GLN A 37 19.47 14.92 -3.96
C GLN A 37 19.15 13.44 -3.80
N LYS A 38 19.70 12.82 -2.75
CA LYS A 38 19.32 11.47 -2.33
C LYS A 38 18.02 11.58 -1.55
N HIS A 39 16.98 10.93 -2.02
CA HIS A 39 15.63 11.08 -1.52
C HIS A 39 15.08 9.74 -1.07
N ASP A 40 14.91 9.58 0.23
CA ASP A 40 14.28 8.42 0.86
C ASP A 40 12.79 8.69 1.05
N ALA A 41 12.05 8.55 -0.05
CA ALA A 41 10.59 8.67 -0.11
C ALA A 41 9.95 7.27 0.02
N SER A 42 8.90 6.97 -0.73
CA SER A 42 8.34 5.61 -0.84
C SER A 42 9.34 4.57 -1.34
N ARG A 43 10.35 5.02 -2.10
CA ARG A 43 11.54 4.28 -2.52
C ARG A 43 12.73 5.22 -2.56
N LEU A 44 13.89 4.73 -2.13
CA LEU A 44 15.14 5.46 -2.26
C LEU A 44 15.45 5.71 -3.74
N HIS A 45 15.70 6.95 -4.09
CA HIS A 45 16.11 7.37 -5.43
C HIS A 45 17.01 8.62 -5.34
N TYR A 46 17.57 8.99 -6.47
CA TYR A 46 18.38 10.19 -6.59
C TYR A 46 17.71 11.13 -7.57
N ASP A 47 17.38 12.33 -7.11
CA ASP A 47 16.88 13.40 -7.97
C ASP A 47 18.06 14.12 -8.61
N PHE A 48 18.26 13.91 -9.91
CA PHE A 48 19.24 14.60 -10.70
C PHE A 48 18.64 15.87 -11.29
N ARG A 49 19.18 17.02 -10.96
CA ARG A 49 18.63 18.33 -11.33
C ARG A 49 19.68 19.21 -11.99
N LEU A 50 19.28 19.85 -13.09
CA LEU A 50 20.11 20.80 -13.85
C LEU A 50 19.41 22.15 -13.89
N GLU A 51 20.14 23.21 -13.50
CA GLU A 51 19.65 24.58 -13.61
C GLU A 51 19.65 25.01 -15.07
N MET A 52 18.50 25.38 -15.60
CA MET A 52 18.31 25.94 -16.92
C MET A 52 17.03 26.77 -16.98
N ASP A 53 17.04 27.87 -17.72
CA ASP A 53 15.87 28.74 -17.90
C ASP A 53 15.16 29.15 -16.59
N GLY A 54 15.96 29.41 -15.53
CA GLY A 54 15.44 29.89 -14.24
C GLY A 54 14.74 28.83 -13.37
N VAL A 55 14.83 27.56 -13.71
CA VAL A 55 14.31 26.43 -12.96
C VAL A 55 15.33 25.31 -12.83
N LEU A 56 15.06 24.35 -11.95
CA LEU A 56 15.78 23.09 -11.87
C LEU A 56 15.01 22.03 -12.65
N LYS A 57 15.45 21.74 -13.89
CA LYS A 57 14.97 20.61 -14.67
C LYS A 57 15.36 19.31 -13.99
N SER A 58 14.41 18.38 -13.76
CA SER A 58 14.58 17.33 -12.78
C SER A 58 14.26 15.94 -13.34
N TRP A 59 15.08 14.95 -12.95
CA TRP A 59 14.89 13.54 -13.25
C TRP A 59 15.07 12.69 -11.97
N ALA A 60 14.11 11.84 -11.68
CA ALA A 60 14.22 10.82 -10.63
C ALA A 60 14.97 9.59 -11.18
N VAL A 61 16.07 9.20 -10.54
CA VAL A 61 16.94 8.09 -10.94
C VAL A 61 16.97 7.03 -9.84
N PRO A 62 16.18 5.95 -9.94
CA PRO A 62 16.03 4.96 -8.86
C PRO A 62 17.33 4.26 -8.44
N LYS A 63 18.26 4.04 -9.38
CA LYS A 63 19.55 3.40 -9.13
C LYS A 63 20.71 4.38 -8.89
N GLY A 64 20.43 5.69 -8.83
CA GLY A 64 21.47 6.73 -8.77
C GLY A 64 22.25 6.87 -10.09
N LEU A 65 23.41 7.55 -10.05
CA LEU A 65 24.25 7.72 -11.23
C LEU A 65 24.95 6.42 -11.60
N PRO A 66 25.01 6.06 -12.91
CA PRO A 66 25.88 4.99 -13.39
C PRO A 66 27.37 5.37 -13.24
N TRP A 67 28.19 4.42 -12.80
CA TRP A 67 29.62 4.64 -12.59
C TRP A 67 30.51 3.98 -13.65
N ALA A 68 30.02 2.92 -14.29
CA ALA A 68 30.72 2.26 -15.38
C ALA A 68 30.12 2.67 -16.75
N GLN A 69 30.94 2.67 -17.80
CA GLN A 69 30.50 3.05 -19.17
C GLN A 69 29.39 2.13 -19.72
N ALA A 70 29.34 0.87 -19.31
CA ALA A 70 28.29 -0.07 -19.75
C ALA A 70 26.96 0.08 -19.00
N GLU A 71 26.95 0.79 -17.88
CA GLU A 71 25.75 0.94 -17.07
C GLU A 71 24.79 1.97 -17.66
N ARG A 72 23.51 1.63 -17.65
CA ARG A 72 22.40 2.48 -18.10
C ARG A 72 21.31 2.46 -17.04
N HIS A 73 21.05 3.62 -16.46
CA HIS A 73 20.02 3.77 -15.44
C HIS A 73 18.83 4.53 -15.98
N LEU A 74 17.62 4.06 -15.65
CA LEU A 74 16.40 4.77 -15.96
C LEU A 74 16.38 6.08 -15.20
N ALA A 75 16.07 7.17 -15.91
CA ALA A 75 15.83 8.49 -15.36
C ALA A 75 14.43 8.94 -15.81
N VAL A 76 13.53 9.17 -14.87
CA VAL A 76 12.15 9.59 -15.14
C VAL A 76 12.08 11.09 -14.97
N GLU A 77 11.72 11.80 -16.04
CA GLU A 77 11.52 13.25 -15.97
C GLU A 77 10.34 13.57 -15.05
N VAL A 78 10.56 14.48 -14.12
CA VAL A 78 9.57 14.94 -13.14
C VAL A 78 9.34 16.44 -13.30
N GLU A 79 8.47 17.04 -12.48
CA GLU A 79 8.21 18.48 -12.54
C GLU A 79 9.46 19.34 -12.31
N ASP A 80 9.49 20.49 -12.92
CA ASP A 80 10.54 21.49 -12.71
C ASP A 80 10.44 22.06 -11.29
N HIS A 81 11.58 22.24 -10.62
CA HIS A 81 11.65 22.76 -9.25
C HIS A 81 12.21 24.20 -9.23
N PRO A 82 11.86 25.01 -8.22
CA PRO A 82 12.45 26.33 -8.07
C PRO A 82 13.95 26.26 -7.75
N ILE A 83 14.70 27.29 -8.12
CA ILE A 83 16.15 27.35 -7.88
C ILE A 83 16.49 27.19 -6.39
N ASP A 84 15.66 27.76 -5.50
CA ASP A 84 15.85 27.69 -4.06
C ASP A 84 15.79 26.24 -3.52
N TYR A 85 15.20 25.30 -4.28
CA TYR A 85 15.17 23.90 -3.93
C TYR A 85 16.56 23.22 -3.98
N ALA A 86 17.53 23.84 -4.66
CA ALA A 86 18.91 23.35 -4.73
C ALA A 86 19.54 23.15 -3.34
N ASP A 87 19.15 23.96 -2.38
CA ASP A 87 19.68 23.92 -1.01
C ASP A 87 18.74 23.21 -0.02
N PHE A 88 17.64 22.64 -0.49
CA PHE A 88 16.71 21.94 0.39
C PHE A 88 17.29 20.61 0.86
N GLU A 89 17.46 20.49 2.18
CA GLU A 89 17.84 19.27 2.90
C GLU A 89 16.97 19.18 4.16
N GLY A 90 16.23 18.09 4.34
CA GLY A 90 15.32 17.95 5.46
C GLY A 90 14.28 16.86 5.25
N VAL A 91 13.15 16.96 5.95
CA VAL A 91 12.06 15.98 5.88
C VAL A 91 10.82 16.62 5.25
N ILE A 92 10.37 16.05 4.14
CA ILE A 92 9.05 16.35 3.58
C ILE A 92 8.04 15.50 4.34
N PRO A 93 7.02 16.10 4.98
CA PRO A 93 6.07 15.36 5.81
C PRO A 93 5.38 14.23 5.03
N GLN A 94 5.19 13.09 5.70
CA GLN A 94 4.42 11.99 5.13
C GLN A 94 2.99 12.44 4.78
N GLY A 95 2.50 12.02 3.62
CA GLY A 95 1.21 12.46 3.09
C GLY A 95 1.27 13.73 2.22
N GLN A 96 2.43 14.39 2.12
CA GLN A 96 2.71 15.38 1.09
C GLN A 96 3.32 14.70 -0.14
N TYR A 97 3.18 15.34 -1.30
CA TYR A 97 3.80 14.85 -2.53
C TYR A 97 5.33 14.79 -2.35
N GLY A 98 5.94 13.62 -2.60
CA GLY A 98 7.37 13.41 -2.38
C GLY A 98 7.75 13.25 -0.89
N GLY A 99 6.80 12.90 0.02
CA GLY A 99 7.08 12.72 1.44
C GLY A 99 8.25 11.77 1.69
N GLY A 100 9.21 12.20 2.54
CA GLY A 100 10.43 11.46 2.83
C GLY A 100 11.60 12.37 3.22
N THR A 101 12.78 11.77 3.44
CA THR A 101 13.99 12.50 3.81
C THR A 101 14.80 12.86 2.56
N VAL A 102 15.17 14.12 2.43
CA VAL A 102 15.96 14.65 1.33
C VAL A 102 17.34 15.08 1.84
N MET A 103 18.41 14.56 1.20
CA MET A 103 19.80 14.92 1.45
C MET A 103 20.39 15.59 0.19
N VAL A 104 21.09 16.69 0.36
CA VAL A 104 21.93 17.25 -0.72
C VAL A 104 23.14 16.32 -0.90
N TRP A 105 23.01 15.34 -1.80
CA TRP A 105 23.99 14.27 -2.01
C TRP A 105 25.22 14.76 -2.77
N ASP A 106 25.02 15.59 -3.83
CA ASP A 106 26.10 16.26 -4.54
C ASP A 106 25.61 17.57 -5.18
N ARG A 107 26.53 18.47 -5.46
CA ARG A 107 26.29 19.73 -6.14
C ARG A 107 27.55 20.24 -6.84
N GLY A 108 27.38 21.08 -7.86
CA GLY A 108 28.48 21.64 -8.63
C GLY A 108 28.00 22.37 -9.88
N THR A 109 28.86 22.42 -10.87
CA THR A 109 28.55 23.00 -12.17
C THR A 109 28.55 21.93 -13.25
N TYR A 110 27.81 22.19 -14.33
CA TYR A 110 27.84 21.34 -15.52
C TYR A 110 28.11 22.15 -16.77
N GLU A 111 28.68 21.50 -17.76
CA GLU A 111 28.92 22.04 -19.09
C GLU A 111 28.32 21.06 -20.12
N LEU A 112 27.78 21.57 -21.21
CA LEU A 112 27.35 20.73 -22.33
C LEU A 112 28.52 20.33 -23.21
N THR A 113 28.47 19.13 -23.74
CA THR A 113 29.42 18.65 -24.73
C THR A 113 28.69 18.02 -25.93
N PRO A 114 28.74 18.61 -27.14
CA PRO A 114 29.37 19.90 -27.46
C PRO A 114 28.66 21.10 -26.77
N PRO A 115 29.35 22.24 -26.66
CA PRO A 115 28.72 23.46 -26.11
C PRO A 115 27.44 23.85 -26.87
N GLY A 116 26.42 24.29 -26.11
CA GLY A 116 25.11 24.63 -26.67
C GLY A 116 24.10 25.11 -25.63
N ASP A 117 22.86 25.25 -26.03
CA ASP A 117 21.76 25.59 -25.13
C ASP A 117 21.19 24.30 -24.47
N PRO A 118 21.18 24.21 -23.12
CA PRO A 118 20.66 23.06 -22.43
C PRO A 118 19.14 22.86 -22.62
N VAL A 119 18.37 23.93 -22.81
CA VAL A 119 16.92 23.86 -23.06
C VAL A 119 16.65 23.22 -24.42
N GLU A 120 17.39 23.63 -25.43
CA GLU A 120 17.30 23.05 -26.77
C GLU A 120 17.73 21.59 -26.79
N ALA A 121 18.80 21.23 -26.06
CA ALA A 121 19.28 19.85 -25.94
C ALA A 121 18.25 18.93 -25.29
N VAL A 122 17.59 19.38 -24.22
CA VAL A 122 16.45 18.66 -23.59
C VAL A 122 15.29 18.52 -24.57
N GLY A 123 14.94 19.58 -25.31
CA GLY A 123 13.90 19.54 -26.35
C GLY A 123 14.16 18.47 -27.39
N LYS A 124 15.41 18.36 -27.86
CA LYS A 124 15.86 17.31 -28.81
C LYS A 124 15.95 15.92 -28.20
N GLY A 125 15.78 15.77 -26.87
CA GLY A 125 15.82 14.48 -26.17
C GLY A 125 17.23 13.89 -26.04
N LYS A 126 18.27 14.69 -26.15
CA LYS A 126 19.67 14.25 -26.00
C LYS A 126 20.49 15.34 -25.30
N LEU A 127 20.92 15.02 -24.09
CA LEU A 127 21.70 15.92 -23.25
C LEU A 127 23.02 15.23 -22.88
N HIS A 128 24.15 15.85 -23.21
CA HIS A 128 25.48 15.36 -22.88
C HIS A 128 26.16 16.39 -21.98
N VAL A 129 26.55 16.00 -20.77
CA VAL A 129 27.02 16.90 -19.72
C VAL A 129 28.35 16.45 -19.12
N ILE A 130 29.21 17.40 -18.84
CA ILE A 130 30.38 17.23 -17.98
C ILE A 130 30.04 17.78 -16.61
N LEU A 131 29.99 16.92 -15.59
CA LEU A 131 29.74 17.34 -14.22
C LEU A 131 31.04 17.63 -13.48
N ARG A 132 31.03 18.71 -12.70
CA ARG A 132 32.11 19.15 -11.82
C ARG A 132 31.58 19.28 -10.39
N GLY A 133 31.23 18.14 -9.78
CA GLY A 133 30.75 18.04 -8.40
C GLY A 133 31.82 17.66 -7.40
N GLU A 134 31.39 17.46 -6.17
CA GLU A 134 32.26 16.92 -5.11
C GLU A 134 32.41 15.40 -5.24
N LYS A 135 31.31 14.71 -5.58
CA LYS A 135 31.23 13.26 -5.77
C LYS A 135 31.17 12.87 -7.25
N ALA A 136 30.29 13.51 -8.04
CA ALA A 136 30.10 13.24 -9.45
C ALA A 136 31.04 14.12 -10.30
N LYS A 137 32.05 13.49 -10.93
CA LYS A 137 33.01 14.16 -11.84
C LYS A 137 33.13 13.38 -13.14
N GLY A 138 33.10 14.08 -14.28
CA GLY A 138 33.24 13.48 -15.62
C GLY A 138 31.97 13.60 -16.46
N GLU A 139 31.81 12.71 -17.44
CA GLU A 139 30.80 12.86 -18.49
C GLU A 139 29.67 11.87 -18.38
N TRP A 140 28.43 12.37 -18.56
CA TRP A 140 27.20 11.59 -18.63
C TRP A 140 26.34 12.04 -19.79
N ALA A 141 25.55 11.11 -20.31
CA ALA A 141 24.52 11.41 -21.30
C ALA A 141 23.14 11.01 -20.75
N LEU A 142 22.15 11.87 -20.99
CA LEU A 142 20.73 11.54 -20.86
C LEU A 142 20.14 11.48 -22.26
N ILE A 143 19.50 10.36 -22.59
CA ILE A 143 18.84 10.14 -23.87
C ILE A 143 17.39 9.77 -23.62
N ARG A 144 16.46 10.54 -24.19
CA ARG A 144 15.03 10.24 -24.12
C ARG A 144 14.72 9.01 -24.96
N ILE A 145 14.15 7.99 -24.33
CA ILE A 145 13.85 6.70 -24.97
C ILE A 145 12.35 6.53 -25.26
N ARG A 146 11.51 7.19 -24.49
CA ARG A 146 10.05 7.14 -24.64
C ARG A 146 9.44 8.45 -24.21
N SER A 147 8.42 8.89 -24.95
CA SER A 147 7.56 10.00 -24.57
C SER A 147 6.14 9.45 -24.62
N ASP A 148 5.62 9.04 -23.45
CA ASP A 148 4.21 8.71 -23.30
C ASP A 148 3.47 9.94 -22.74
N GLU A 149 2.16 10.02 -22.98
CA GLU A 149 1.33 11.08 -22.42
C GLU A 149 1.51 11.15 -20.89
N GLY A 150 2.30 12.12 -20.43
CA GLY A 150 2.49 12.46 -19.03
C GLY A 150 3.89 12.31 -18.43
N LYS A 151 4.80 11.45 -18.92
CA LYS A 151 6.18 11.37 -18.40
C LYS A 151 7.19 10.92 -19.44
N ASN A 152 8.19 11.76 -19.70
CA ASN A 152 9.32 11.40 -20.52
C ASN A 152 10.25 10.43 -19.73
N GLN A 153 10.59 9.32 -20.35
CA GLN A 153 11.58 8.38 -19.84
C GLN A 153 12.92 8.59 -20.56
N TRP A 154 13.99 8.61 -19.78
CA TRP A 154 15.34 8.83 -20.25
C TRP A 154 16.27 7.73 -19.75
N LEU A 155 17.35 7.49 -20.47
CA LEU A 155 18.48 6.70 -20.00
C LEU A 155 19.61 7.64 -19.61
N LEU A 156 20.05 7.52 -18.35
CA LEU A 156 21.27 8.14 -17.85
C LEU A 156 22.41 7.13 -17.98
N MET A 157 23.50 7.51 -18.62
CA MET A 157 24.66 6.64 -18.82
C MET A 157 25.96 7.41 -18.69
N LYS A 158 27.01 6.71 -18.22
CA LYS A 158 28.39 7.22 -18.18
C LYS A 158 29.00 7.11 -19.57
N THR A 159 29.52 8.22 -20.10
CA THR A 159 30.05 8.26 -21.49
C THR A 159 31.57 8.23 -21.57
N ALA A 160 32.27 8.89 -20.65
CA ALA A 160 33.72 8.88 -20.60
C ALA A 160 34.27 8.88 -19.17
N GLY A 161 35.48 8.35 -19.01
CA GLY A 161 36.22 8.28 -17.74
C GLY A 161 35.60 7.32 -16.74
N GLY A 162 36.29 6.23 -16.41
CA GLY A 162 35.91 5.36 -15.28
C GLY A 162 36.22 6.06 -13.97
N ILE A 163 35.20 6.36 -13.17
CA ILE A 163 35.38 6.75 -11.76
C ILE A 163 35.04 5.57 -10.89
N LYS A 164 35.87 5.26 -9.90
CA LYS A 164 35.55 4.21 -8.93
C LYS A 164 34.24 4.56 -8.21
N PRO A 165 33.32 3.59 -8.01
CA PRO A 165 32.14 3.80 -7.20
C PRO A 165 32.51 4.38 -5.83
N ILE A 166 31.75 5.34 -5.35
CA ILE A 166 31.99 5.92 -4.01
C ILE A 166 31.71 4.88 -2.93
N SER A 167 32.45 4.97 -1.83
CA SER A 167 32.23 4.08 -0.69
C SER A 167 30.85 4.31 -0.08
N LYS A 168 30.26 3.27 0.51
CA LYS A 168 28.95 3.35 1.20
C LYS A 168 28.91 4.47 2.24
N LYS A 169 30.02 4.70 2.97
CA LYS A 169 30.14 5.79 3.93
C LYS A 169 29.99 7.16 3.26
N ARG A 170 30.67 7.39 2.14
CA ARG A 170 30.62 8.65 1.40
C ARG A 170 29.29 8.84 0.67
N ASP A 171 28.66 7.75 0.23
CA ASP A 171 27.33 7.75 -0.38
C ASP A 171 26.25 8.19 0.61
N ASP A 172 26.42 7.91 1.91
CA ASP A 172 25.48 8.29 2.97
C ASP A 172 25.92 9.57 3.71
N GLN A 173 26.57 10.51 3.04
CA GLN A 173 26.96 11.80 3.59
C GLN A 173 26.53 12.96 2.70
N SER A 174 25.87 13.97 3.28
CA SER A 174 25.52 15.22 2.62
C SER A 174 26.77 16.04 2.30
N VAL A 175 26.87 16.57 1.09
CA VAL A 175 27.92 17.56 0.76
C VAL A 175 27.61 18.94 1.34
N LYS A 176 26.37 19.18 1.76
CA LYS A 176 25.94 20.44 2.40
C LYS A 176 26.28 20.47 3.90
N THR A 177 25.97 19.41 4.62
CA THR A 177 26.02 19.37 6.10
C THR A 177 26.92 18.29 6.66
N GLY A 178 27.41 17.35 5.85
CA GLY A 178 28.15 16.17 6.30
C GLY A 178 27.30 15.10 7.00
N ARG A 179 26.00 15.36 7.20
CA ARG A 179 25.07 14.46 7.90
C ARG A 179 24.71 13.27 7.03
N THR A 180 24.39 12.14 7.68
CA THR A 180 23.80 10.95 7.04
C THR A 180 22.29 11.12 6.87
N MET A 181 21.65 10.30 6.00
CA MET A 181 20.19 10.28 5.85
C MET A 181 19.48 10.10 7.18
N LYS A 182 19.98 9.21 8.04
CA LYS A 182 19.42 8.96 9.37
C LYS A 182 19.53 10.20 10.29
N GLN A 183 20.63 10.92 10.24
CA GLN A 183 20.81 12.14 11.04
C GLN A 183 19.90 13.27 10.56
N ILE A 184 19.70 13.43 9.24
CA ILE A 184 18.77 14.40 8.67
C ILE A 184 17.33 14.06 9.07
N ALA A 185 16.95 12.80 8.97
CA ALA A 185 15.63 12.32 9.38
C ALA A 185 15.34 12.57 10.87
N SER A 186 16.36 12.40 11.72
CA SER A 186 16.21 12.57 13.18
C SER A 186 16.26 14.03 13.63
N ALA A 187 16.97 14.90 12.92
CA ALA A 187 17.17 16.30 13.31
C ALA A 187 15.89 17.14 13.17
N ARG A 188 15.02 16.84 12.19
CA ARG A 188 13.75 17.54 11.88
C ARG A 188 13.88 19.07 11.84
N ASP A 189 15.07 19.58 11.60
CA ASP A 189 15.41 21.00 11.60
C ASP A 189 14.87 21.78 10.40
N ALA A 190 14.49 21.07 9.33
CA ALA A 190 13.79 21.61 8.16
C ALA A 190 12.43 20.91 7.92
N GLU A 191 11.80 20.44 8.99
CA GLU A 191 10.41 19.99 8.97
C GLU A 191 9.50 21.20 9.21
N TRP A 192 8.42 21.34 8.42
CA TRP A 192 7.47 22.41 8.62
C TRP A 192 6.79 22.27 9.99
N GLN A 193 7.08 23.18 10.91
CA GLN A 193 6.39 23.31 12.19
C GLN A 193 5.50 24.55 12.12
N SER A 194 4.19 24.34 12.15
CA SER A 194 3.23 25.42 12.31
C SER A 194 3.37 26.01 13.71
N ASN A 195 4.12 27.10 13.85
CA ASN A 195 4.17 27.89 15.07
C ASN A 195 2.86 28.66 15.37
N ARG A 196 1.84 28.51 14.53
CA ARG A 196 0.48 28.97 14.77
C ARG A 196 -0.42 27.77 15.05
N VAL A 197 -0.21 27.13 16.18
CA VAL A 197 -1.23 26.25 16.75
C VAL A 197 -2.24 27.16 17.46
N ASP A 198 -3.32 27.50 16.80
CA ASP A 198 -4.53 27.87 17.50
C ASP A 198 -4.80 26.76 18.52
N LYS A 199 -4.84 27.08 19.80
CA LYS A 199 -5.07 26.11 20.90
C LYS A 199 -6.32 25.24 20.69
N LYS A 200 -7.18 25.57 19.72
CA LYS A 200 -8.38 24.82 19.33
C LYS A 200 -8.10 23.62 18.42
N ASP A 201 -6.96 23.57 17.73
CA ASP A 201 -6.64 22.51 16.74
C ASP A 201 -5.50 21.58 17.15
N SER A 202 -5.15 21.50 18.42
CA SER A 202 -4.17 20.54 18.88
C SER A 202 -4.68 19.11 18.68
N PHE A 203 -3.79 18.18 18.35
CA PHE A 203 -4.13 16.74 18.20
C PHE A 203 -4.90 16.22 19.43
N LYS A 204 -4.49 16.63 20.66
CA LYS A 204 -5.19 16.33 21.91
C LYS A 204 -6.64 16.86 21.92
N ALA A 205 -6.87 18.07 21.43
CA ALA A 205 -8.22 18.65 21.33
C ALA A 205 -9.09 17.92 20.29
N ARG A 206 -8.49 17.44 19.17
CA ARG A 206 -9.20 16.66 18.15
C ARG A 206 -9.62 15.28 18.70
N ILE A 207 -8.76 14.59 19.45
CA ILE A 207 -9.11 13.33 20.13
C ILE A 207 -10.20 13.56 21.18
N ALA A 208 -10.05 14.56 22.06
CA ALA A 208 -11.06 14.88 23.08
C ALA A 208 -12.42 15.24 22.48
N LYS A 209 -12.46 16.01 21.39
CA LYS A 209 -13.68 16.35 20.65
C LYS A 209 -14.32 15.11 20.02
N ALA A 210 -13.52 14.22 19.42
CA ALA A 210 -14.02 12.97 18.84
C ALA A 210 -14.57 12.01 19.90
N ALA A 211 -13.90 11.89 21.05
CA ALA A 211 -14.35 11.09 22.18
C ALA A 211 -15.69 11.58 22.75
N ARG A 212 -15.89 12.92 22.89
CA ARG A 212 -17.17 13.52 23.31
C ARG A 212 -18.29 13.21 22.33
N ASN A 213 -18.04 13.33 21.03
CA ASN A 213 -19.04 13.01 19.99
C ASN A 213 -19.44 11.52 20.01
N THR A 214 -18.51 10.63 20.29
CA THR A 214 -18.78 9.18 20.44
C THR A 214 -19.63 8.90 21.65
N SER A 215 -19.42 9.60 22.77
CA SER A 215 -20.22 9.49 23.98
C SER A 215 -21.65 10.04 23.84
N LEU A 216 -21.82 11.09 23.04
CA LEU A 216 -23.14 11.67 22.74
C LEU A 216 -23.97 10.75 21.82
N LYS A 217 -23.39 10.14 20.79
CA LYS A 217 -24.10 9.16 19.94
C LYS A 217 -24.56 7.94 20.72
N LYS A 218 -23.77 7.44 21.67
CA LYS A 218 -24.19 6.34 22.56
C LYS A 218 -25.35 6.72 23.51
N LYS A 219 -25.49 8.01 23.88
CA LYS A 219 -26.63 8.46 24.72
C LYS A 219 -27.93 8.54 23.93
N ASP A 220 -27.89 8.83 22.64
CA ASP A 220 -29.11 8.86 21.80
C ASP A 220 -29.60 7.46 21.43
N GLU A 221 -28.70 6.49 21.24
CA GLU A 221 -29.10 5.07 21.04
C GLU A 221 -29.68 4.44 22.31
N SER A 222 -29.28 4.90 23.52
CA SER A 222 -29.81 4.39 24.79
C SER A 222 -31.16 4.96 25.20
N LYS A 223 -31.64 6.02 24.55
CA LYS A 223 -32.99 6.59 24.80
C LYS A 223 -34.13 5.80 24.16
N ILE A 224 -33.83 4.82 23.31
CA ILE A 224 -34.82 3.97 22.62
C ILE A 224 -35.12 2.68 23.42
N VAL A 225 -34.38 2.38 24.49
CA VAL A 225 -34.63 1.21 25.34
C VAL A 225 -34.78 1.65 26.79
N GLY A 226 -36.04 1.79 27.21
CA GLY A 226 -36.64 1.53 28.52
C GLY A 226 -36.02 2.14 29.76
N GLN A 227 -36.85 3.00 30.34
CA GLN A 227 -36.88 3.41 31.74
C GLN A 227 -36.51 2.28 32.74
N ALA A 228 -35.55 2.51 33.64
CA ALA A 228 -35.62 2.14 35.04
C ALA A 228 -34.39 2.56 35.87
N ARG A 229 -34.70 3.31 36.94
CA ARG A 229 -34.04 3.41 38.25
C ARG A 229 -32.78 4.26 38.45
N ARG A 230 -33.04 5.39 39.12
CA ARG A 230 -32.11 6.24 39.91
C ARG A 230 -31.61 5.50 41.15
N LEU A 231 -30.38 5.85 41.61
CA LEU A 231 -29.95 6.30 42.95
C LEU A 231 -28.41 6.21 43.09
N PRO A 232 -27.72 6.78 44.14
CA PRO A 232 -27.19 8.13 44.09
C PRO A 232 -25.65 8.21 44.28
N LYS A 233 -25.14 9.47 44.29
CA LYS A 233 -23.73 9.86 44.49
C LYS A 233 -23.19 9.49 45.87
N SER A 234 -21.89 9.16 45.96
CA SER A 234 -21.07 9.53 47.13
C SER A 234 -19.69 10.02 46.67
N ARG A 235 -19.29 11.14 47.25
CA ARG A 235 -17.98 11.78 47.21
C ARG A 235 -17.04 11.05 48.15
N ILE A 236 -15.73 11.25 47.92
CA ILE A 236 -14.58 11.40 48.85
C ILE A 236 -13.35 11.00 48.02
N GLY A 237 -12.31 11.72 47.78
CA GLY A 237 -11.58 12.66 48.58
C GLY A 237 -10.13 12.21 48.69
N SER A 238 -9.26 12.93 48.00
CA SER A 238 -7.88 13.39 48.31
C SER A 238 -6.70 12.46 48.56
N ARG A 239 -5.63 12.81 47.88
CA ARG A 239 -4.21 13.02 48.28
C ARG A 239 -3.21 11.88 48.19
N GLY A 240 -2.14 12.25 47.49
CA GLY A 240 -0.75 12.03 47.90
C GLY A 240 0.02 11.07 46.99
N GLY A 241 0.90 11.56 46.17
CA GLY A 241 2.30 11.67 46.39
C GLY A 241 3.15 10.75 45.53
N ASP A 242 4.02 11.38 44.77
CA ASP A 242 5.37 11.07 44.34
C ASP A 242 5.66 10.25 43.09
N SER A 243 6.06 11.01 42.10
CA SER A 243 7.25 10.92 41.23
C SER A 243 7.88 9.54 40.96
N ALA A 244 7.61 9.04 39.76
CA ALA A 244 8.59 8.27 39.00
C ALA A 244 8.43 8.63 37.50
N GLY A 245 9.56 8.94 36.87
CA GLY A 245 9.81 9.38 35.51
C GLY A 245 8.66 9.35 34.50
N SER A 246 8.16 10.52 34.13
CA SER A 246 7.23 10.67 33.02
C SER A 246 7.95 10.39 31.70
N HIS A 247 7.84 9.16 31.19
CA HIS A 247 7.90 8.98 29.75
C HIS A 247 6.72 9.77 29.19
N SER A 248 7.01 10.86 28.49
CA SER A 248 6.01 11.67 27.78
C SER A 248 5.26 10.73 26.84
N ASP A 249 3.98 10.46 27.13
CA ASP A 249 3.09 9.70 26.26
C ASP A 249 3.04 10.40 24.89
N PRO A 250 3.66 9.82 23.83
CA PRO A 250 3.75 10.48 22.53
C PRO A 250 2.39 10.65 21.84
N LEU A 251 1.32 10.03 22.37
CA LEU A 251 0.03 9.92 21.73
C LEU A 251 -1.04 10.83 22.34
N GLY A 252 -0.71 11.57 23.39
CA GLY A 252 -1.67 12.41 24.09
C GLY A 252 -2.65 11.63 24.96
N ASN A 253 -3.49 12.35 25.70
CA ASN A 253 -4.36 11.77 26.71
C ASN A 253 -5.48 10.94 26.08
N LEU A 254 -5.28 9.62 25.89
CA LEU A 254 -6.28 8.67 25.42
C LEU A 254 -7.31 8.31 26.52
N GLN A 255 -7.18 8.87 27.72
CA GLN A 255 -7.97 8.49 28.90
C GLN A 255 -9.48 8.71 28.71
N ASP A 256 -9.88 9.62 27.85
CA ASP A 256 -11.30 9.92 27.57
C ASP A 256 -11.96 8.89 26.64
N LEU A 257 -11.17 8.00 26.01
CA LEU A 257 -11.69 6.98 25.11
C LEU A 257 -12.27 5.78 25.90
N PRO A 258 -13.23 5.05 25.33
CA PRO A 258 -13.80 3.86 25.96
C PRO A 258 -12.73 2.82 26.27
N LYS A 259 -12.80 2.21 27.47
CA LYS A 259 -11.93 1.11 27.86
C LYS A 259 -12.15 -0.10 26.94
N ALA A 260 -11.09 -0.74 26.51
CA ALA A 260 -11.12 -1.96 25.70
C ALA A 260 -9.92 -2.84 26.01
N LYS A 261 -10.13 -4.17 26.03
CA LYS A 261 -9.03 -5.14 26.11
C LYS A 261 -8.59 -5.54 24.70
N PRO A 262 -7.31 -5.90 24.47
CA PRO A 262 -6.85 -6.40 23.20
C PRO A 262 -7.50 -7.77 22.92
N ARG A 263 -8.33 -7.81 21.89
CA ARG A 263 -9.04 -9.02 21.45
C ARG A 263 -9.31 -8.96 19.96
N PHE A 264 -9.73 -10.06 19.38
CA PHE A 264 -10.23 -10.09 18.02
C PHE A 264 -11.41 -9.12 17.84
N ILE A 265 -11.35 -8.34 16.78
CA ILE A 265 -12.39 -7.42 16.33
C ILE A 265 -12.67 -7.78 14.88
N GLU A 266 -13.90 -8.21 14.57
CA GLU A 266 -14.24 -8.59 13.20
C GLU A 266 -13.90 -7.46 12.22
N PRO A 267 -13.08 -7.71 11.16
CA PRO A 267 -12.65 -6.67 10.26
C PRO A 267 -13.81 -6.00 9.50
N MET A 268 -13.80 -4.68 9.45
CA MET A 268 -14.71 -3.90 8.60
C MET A 268 -14.53 -4.26 7.13
N LYS A 269 -15.63 -4.40 6.38
CA LYS A 269 -15.64 -4.95 5.01
C LYS A 269 -15.87 -3.84 3.98
N PRO A 270 -15.00 -3.66 2.97
CA PRO A 270 -15.24 -2.68 1.91
C PRO A 270 -16.35 -3.15 0.96
N LYS A 271 -17.19 -2.22 0.47
CA LYS A 271 -18.19 -2.46 -0.57
C LYS A 271 -17.51 -2.39 -1.95
N LEU A 272 -17.79 -3.34 -2.83
CA LEU A 272 -17.37 -3.25 -4.23
C LEU A 272 -18.19 -2.15 -4.92
N VAL A 273 -17.52 -1.31 -5.68
CA VAL A 273 -18.13 -0.31 -6.56
C VAL A 273 -17.43 -0.33 -7.92
N GLU A 274 -18.14 -0.01 -8.98
CA GLU A 274 -17.61 0.07 -10.34
C GLU A 274 -16.91 1.42 -10.54
N ASP A 275 -17.58 2.51 -10.13
CA ASP A 275 -17.10 3.88 -10.25
C ASP A 275 -16.77 4.49 -8.89
N PRO A 276 -15.81 5.43 -8.83
CA PRO A 276 -15.54 6.19 -7.63
C PRO A 276 -16.74 7.05 -7.21
N PRO A 277 -17.00 7.22 -5.91
CA PRO A 277 -18.01 8.15 -5.43
C PRO A 277 -17.70 9.59 -5.85
N THR A 278 -18.70 10.29 -6.34
CA THR A 278 -18.62 11.71 -6.76
C THR A 278 -18.77 12.69 -5.58
N THR A 279 -19.18 12.19 -4.41
CA THR A 279 -19.41 12.99 -3.20
C THR A 279 -18.70 12.38 -1.99
N GLY A 280 -18.46 13.21 -0.98
CA GLY A 280 -17.78 12.79 0.26
C GLY A 280 -16.28 13.09 0.24
N ASP A 281 -15.66 13.04 1.43
CA ASP A 281 -14.21 13.25 1.60
C ASP A 281 -13.51 11.90 1.70
N TRP A 282 -12.93 11.47 0.60
CA TRP A 282 -12.33 10.15 0.43
C TRP A 282 -10.81 10.22 0.40
N ILE A 283 -10.17 9.19 0.96
CA ILE A 283 -8.77 8.86 0.71
C ILE A 283 -8.70 7.49 0.05
N TYR A 284 -7.76 7.34 -0.87
CA TYR A 284 -7.56 6.08 -1.60
C TYR A 284 -6.21 5.48 -1.26
N GLU A 285 -6.23 4.21 -0.87
CA GLU A 285 -5.07 3.39 -0.54
C GLU A 285 -4.92 2.29 -1.59
N LEU A 286 -3.71 1.72 -1.71
CA LEU A 286 -3.51 0.56 -2.57
C LEU A 286 -4.32 -0.63 -2.04
N LYS A 287 -5.01 -1.33 -2.94
CA LYS A 287 -5.58 -2.64 -2.63
C LYS A 287 -4.50 -3.69 -2.79
N PHE A 288 -4.10 -4.27 -1.67
CA PHE A 288 -3.11 -5.32 -1.63
C PHE A 288 -3.73 -6.68 -1.94
N ASP A 289 -2.97 -7.51 -2.66
CA ASP A 289 -3.30 -8.91 -2.92
C ASP A 289 -2.56 -9.81 -1.90
N GLY A 290 -3.25 -10.18 -0.81
CA GLY A 290 -2.65 -10.88 0.31
C GLY A 290 -3.65 -11.56 1.24
N ILE A 291 -3.27 -11.70 2.50
CA ILE A 291 -4.09 -12.25 3.58
C ILE A 291 -4.34 -11.17 4.62
N ARG A 292 -5.59 -10.77 4.79
CA ARG A 292 -5.96 -9.81 5.83
C ARG A 292 -5.77 -10.41 7.21
N ALA A 293 -5.08 -9.71 8.07
CA ALA A 293 -4.77 -10.13 9.42
C ALA A 293 -4.92 -9.00 10.43
N LEU A 294 -5.38 -9.37 11.61
CA LEU A 294 -5.32 -8.56 12.81
C LEU A 294 -4.11 -8.98 13.63
N ALA A 295 -3.27 -8.01 13.94
CA ALA A 295 -2.18 -8.18 14.89
C ALA A 295 -2.65 -7.72 16.28
N ILE A 296 -2.66 -8.61 17.26
CA ILE A 296 -3.14 -8.38 18.61
C ILE A 296 -1.96 -8.55 19.56
N LYS A 297 -1.48 -7.44 20.14
CA LYS A 297 -0.44 -7.43 21.16
C LYS A 297 -1.04 -7.22 22.53
N ASN A 298 -0.62 -8.02 23.50
CA ASN A 298 -1.00 -7.92 24.91
C ASN A 298 0.24 -8.19 25.77
N GLY A 299 0.94 -7.14 26.19
CA GLY A 299 2.24 -7.22 26.82
C GLY A 299 3.25 -7.93 25.89
N ARG A 300 3.80 -9.05 26.37
CA ARG A 300 4.71 -9.90 25.58
C ARG A 300 4.00 -10.88 24.65
N ALA A 301 2.72 -11.11 24.85
CA ALA A 301 1.93 -12.02 24.02
C ALA A 301 1.52 -11.33 22.73
N MET A 302 1.70 -12.02 21.60
CA MET A 302 1.33 -11.55 20.29
C MET A 302 0.57 -12.62 19.51
N GLN A 303 -0.55 -12.24 18.91
CA GLN A 303 -1.33 -13.08 18.04
C GLN A 303 -1.54 -12.39 16.69
N LEU A 304 -1.23 -13.09 15.62
CA LEU A 304 -1.62 -12.73 14.26
C LEU A 304 -2.80 -13.62 13.86
N ILE A 305 -3.95 -13.00 13.56
CA ILE A 305 -5.21 -13.71 13.35
C ILE A 305 -5.83 -13.28 12.03
N SER A 306 -6.23 -14.24 11.18
CA SER A 306 -6.92 -13.95 9.94
C SER A 306 -8.33 -13.38 10.17
N ARG A 307 -8.94 -12.85 9.11
CA ARG A 307 -10.32 -12.35 9.12
C ARG A 307 -11.33 -13.36 9.70
N ASN A 308 -11.10 -14.66 9.53
CA ASN A 308 -11.96 -15.75 10.02
C ASN A 308 -11.38 -16.44 11.26
N GLU A 309 -10.72 -15.69 12.11
CA GLU A 309 -10.18 -16.09 13.42
C GLU A 309 -9.17 -17.25 13.38
N LYS A 310 -8.56 -17.53 12.21
CA LYS A 310 -7.51 -18.55 12.12
C LYS A 310 -6.16 -17.97 12.55
N LYS A 311 -5.44 -18.68 13.41
CA LYS A 311 -4.07 -18.28 13.84
C LYS A 311 -3.10 -18.32 12.65
N LEU A 312 -2.30 -17.28 12.53
CA LEU A 312 -1.31 -17.09 11.46
C LEU A 312 0.13 -17.00 11.98
N ASN A 313 0.35 -17.08 13.30
CA ASN A 313 1.67 -16.96 13.91
C ASN A 313 2.69 -17.95 13.33
N ASP A 314 2.29 -19.21 13.20
CA ASP A 314 3.16 -20.29 12.69
C ASP A 314 3.44 -20.14 11.18
N ARG A 315 2.52 -19.50 10.45
CA ARG A 315 2.66 -19.21 9.02
C ARG A 315 3.58 -18.01 8.74
N PHE A 316 3.54 -16.98 9.61
CA PHE A 316 4.26 -15.72 9.44
C PHE A 316 4.98 -15.33 10.74
N PRO A 317 5.92 -16.15 11.22
CA PRO A 317 6.58 -15.93 12.51
C PRO A 317 7.42 -14.65 12.55
N GLU A 318 7.95 -14.21 11.42
CA GLU A 318 8.72 -12.97 11.32
C GLU A 318 7.84 -11.73 11.52
N ILE A 319 6.63 -11.72 10.93
CA ILE A 319 5.66 -10.63 11.12
C ILE A 319 5.22 -10.60 12.59
N ALA A 320 4.94 -11.78 13.17
CA ALA A 320 4.55 -11.88 14.58
C ALA A 320 5.62 -11.29 15.51
N ARG A 321 6.90 -11.59 15.26
CA ARG A 321 8.03 -11.03 16.02
C ARG A 321 8.12 -9.51 15.83
N ALA A 322 8.02 -9.01 14.59
CA ALA A 322 8.12 -7.59 14.30
C ALA A 322 7.00 -6.75 14.94
N VAL A 323 5.79 -7.30 15.07
CA VAL A 323 4.69 -6.62 15.79
C VAL A 323 4.92 -6.63 17.31
N ALA A 324 5.59 -7.64 17.84
CA ALA A 324 5.94 -7.66 19.27
C ALA A 324 6.83 -6.47 19.66
N ASP A 325 7.61 -5.92 18.72
CA ASP A 325 8.51 -4.79 18.94
C ASP A 325 7.83 -3.40 18.85
N PHE A 326 6.52 -3.33 18.64
CA PHE A 326 5.78 -2.05 18.65
C PHE A 326 5.89 -1.37 20.03
N GLU A 327 6.07 -0.04 20.01
CA GLU A 327 6.13 0.81 21.22
C GLU A 327 4.73 0.99 21.85
N ALA A 328 4.06 -0.12 22.16
CA ALA A 328 2.80 -0.14 22.88
C ALA A 328 2.73 -1.39 23.74
N ASP A 329 2.18 -1.28 24.95
CA ASP A 329 1.93 -2.45 25.80
C ASP A 329 0.81 -3.32 25.22
N GLU A 330 -0.23 -2.70 24.75
CA GLU A 330 -1.40 -3.34 24.16
C GLU A 330 -1.83 -2.65 22.88
N CYS A 331 -2.05 -3.41 21.79
CA CYS A 331 -2.66 -2.85 20.59
C CYS A 331 -3.39 -3.91 19.76
N VAL A 332 -4.36 -3.44 18.95
CA VAL A 332 -5.01 -4.21 17.87
C VAL A 332 -4.87 -3.43 16.58
N VAL A 333 -4.14 -4.01 15.63
CA VAL A 333 -3.82 -3.40 14.34
C VAL A 333 -4.43 -4.22 13.22
N ASP A 334 -5.06 -3.56 12.25
CA ASP A 334 -5.64 -4.18 11.04
C ASP A 334 -4.71 -3.96 9.85
N GLY A 335 -4.41 -5.01 9.11
CA GLY A 335 -3.46 -4.97 8.00
C GLY A 335 -3.61 -6.11 7.01
N GLU A 336 -2.72 -6.14 6.02
CA GLU A 336 -2.63 -7.19 5.00
C GLU A 336 -1.22 -7.77 4.97
N VAL A 337 -1.11 -9.10 5.14
CA VAL A 337 0.14 -9.85 4.93
C VAL A 337 0.29 -10.12 3.45
N VAL A 338 1.41 -9.73 2.88
CA VAL A 338 1.69 -9.87 1.44
C VAL A 338 3.07 -10.45 1.19
N ALA A 339 3.26 -11.11 0.06
CA ALA A 339 4.56 -11.35 -0.55
C ALA A 339 4.76 -10.37 -1.70
N MET A 340 5.95 -9.80 -1.82
CA MET A 340 6.28 -8.80 -2.83
C MET A 340 7.10 -9.43 -3.94
N ASP A 341 6.76 -9.13 -5.20
CA ASP A 341 7.58 -9.50 -6.36
C ASP A 341 8.78 -8.55 -6.54
N GLU A 342 9.62 -8.81 -7.55
CA GLU A 342 10.81 -8.01 -7.86
C GLU A 342 10.47 -6.57 -8.24
N GLU A 343 9.28 -6.32 -8.78
CA GLU A 343 8.74 -5.00 -9.09
C GLU A 343 8.07 -4.32 -7.89
N GLY A 344 8.02 -5.01 -6.75
CA GLY A 344 7.42 -4.51 -5.51
C GLY A 344 5.89 -4.48 -5.54
N ARG A 345 5.25 -5.38 -6.31
CA ARG A 345 3.80 -5.59 -6.30
C ARG A 345 3.46 -6.72 -5.33
N SER A 346 2.35 -6.60 -4.64
CA SER A 346 1.81 -7.70 -3.83
C SER A 346 1.25 -8.80 -4.73
N SER A 347 1.50 -10.06 -4.37
CA SER A 347 1.02 -11.23 -5.09
C SER A 347 0.65 -12.35 -4.13
N PHE A 348 -0.64 -12.68 -4.11
CA PHE A 348 -1.14 -13.82 -3.33
C PHE A 348 -0.57 -15.15 -3.84
N GLN A 349 -0.35 -15.26 -5.15
CA GLN A 349 0.25 -16.46 -5.74
C GLN A 349 1.69 -16.66 -5.25
N LEU A 350 2.47 -15.56 -5.14
CA LEU A 350 3.82 -15.61 -4.60
C LEU A 350 3.81 -16.00 -3.11
N LEU A 351 2.88 -15.41 -2.34
CA LEU A 351 2.70 -15.73 -0.93
C LEU A 351 2.43 -17.23 -0.73
N GLN A 352 1.54 -17.80 -1.53
CA GLN A 352 1.20 -19.23 -1.45
C GLN A 352 2.34 -20.15 -1.91
N ARG A 353 3.10 -19.76 -2.94
CA ARG A 353 4.29 -20.52 -3.38
C ARG A 353 5.36 -20.55 -2.30
N ALA A 354 5.61 -19.44 -1.63
CA ALA A 354 6.57 -19.40 -0.53
C ALA A 354 6.20 -20.38 0.57
N GLU A 355 4.92 -20.47 0.93
CA GLU A 355 4.43 -21.44 1.92
C GLU A 355 4.59 -22.92 1.45
N LEU A 356 4.30 -23.21 0.17
CA LEU A 356 4.39 -24.57 -0.36
C LEU A 356 5.82 -25.04 -0.55
N ASP A 357 6.70 -24.15 -0.99
CA ASP A 357 8.07 -24.47 -1.39
C ASP A 357 9.08 -24.31 -0.26
N GLY A 358 8.69 -23.68 0.86
CA GLY A 358 9.60 -23.32 1.94
C GLY A 358 10.69 -22.35 1.48
N LYS A 359 10.46 -21.62 0.37
CA LYS A 359 11.38 -20.60 -0.14
C LYS A 359 11.06 -19.25 0.48
N ASP A 360 12.11 -18.53 0.81
CA ASP A 360 11.97 -17.16 1.31
C ASP A 360 11.36 -16.27 0.21
N ALA A 361 10.20 -15.70 0.50
CA ALA A 361 9.64 -14.60 -0.26
C ALA A 361 9.74 -13.31 0.56
N PRO A 362 9.97 -12.16 -0.06
CA PRO A 362 9.95 -10.89 0.64
C PRO A 362 8.56 -10.63 1.22
N LEU A 363 8.36 -10.95 2.50
CA LEU A 363 7.10 -10.73 3.21
C LEU A 363 7.02 -9.30 3.74
N ALA A 364 5.81 -8.75 3.75
CA ALA A 364 5.50 -7.50 4.42
C ALA A 364 4.09 -7.54 5.03
N PHE A 365 3.92 -6.85 6.15
CA PHE A 365 2.63 -6.60 6.75
C PHE A 365 2.27 -5.12 6.58
N TYR A 366 1.38 -4.82 5.64
CA TYR A 366 0.89 -3.47 5.41
C TYR A 366 -0.24 -3.16 6.37
N VAL A 367 0.05 -2.32 7.36
CA VAL A 367 -0.92 -1.91 8.38
C VAL A 367 -1.65 -0.64 7.94
N PHE A 368 -2.95 -0.63 8.06
CA PHE A 368 -3.78 0.46 7.54
C PHE A 368 -4.81 1.00 8.54
N ASP A 369 -5.01 0.38 9.69
CA ASP A 369 -5.88 0.88 10.75
C ASP A 369 -5.42 0.42 12.14
N LEU A 370 -5.76 1.21 13.19
CA LEU A 370 -5.50 0.94 14.60
C LEU A 370 -6.81 0.99 15.38
N LEU A 371 -7.18 -0.15 15.98
CA LEU A 371 -8.49 -0.35 16.56
C LEU A 371 -8.51 -0.21 18.08
N GLN A 372 -7.37 -0.55 18.72
CA GLN A 372 -7.21 -0.48 20.17
C GLN A 372 -5.74 -0.12 20.49
N LEU A 373 -5.53 0.66 21.53
CA LEU A 373 -4.21 1.04 22.03
C LEU A 373 -4.25 1.23 23.54
N ASN A 374 -3.33 0.56 24.28
CA ASN A 374 -3.09 0.70 25.71
C ASN A 374 -4.37 0.80 26.54
N GLY A 375 -5.23 -0.22 26.43
CA GLY A 375 -6.49 -0.33 27.17
C GLY A 375 -7.64 0.55 26.67
N ARG A 376 -7.51 1.20 25.47
CA ARG A 376 -8.52 2.10 24.93
C ARG A 376 -8.94 1.73 23.52
N SER A 377 -10.26 1.81 23.24
CA SER A 377 -10.81 1.61 21.91
C SER A 377 -10.69 2.85 21.07
N LEU A 378 -10.14 2.71 19.86
CA LEU A 378 -10.03 3.77 18.87
C LEU A 378 -11.12 3.67 17.80
N THR A 379 -11.92 2.60 17.78
CA THR A 379 -12.91 2.34 16.71
C THR A 379 -13.92 3.49 16.50
N GLY A 380 -14.24 4.25 17.55
CA GLY A 380 -15.11 5.41 17.48
C GLY A 380 -14.46 6.71 16.99
N LEU A 381 -13.14 6.71 16.79
CA LEU A 381 -12.43 7.87 16.25
C LEU A 381 -12.57 7.94 14.73
N PRO A 382 -12.48 9.15 14.12
CA PRO A 382 -12.30 9.30 12.68
C PRO A 382 -11.09 8.52 12.16
N LEU A 383 -11.19 7.95 10.95
CA LEU A 383 -10.11 7.21 10.31
C LEU A 383 -8.79 7.98 10.29
N THR A 384 -8.85 9.27 9.97
CA THR A 384 -7.66 10.15 9.92
C THR A 384 -6.89 10.19 11.23
N LEU A 385 -7.60 10.23 12.36
CA LEU A 385 -6.97 10.20 13.70
C LEU A 385 -6.38 8.81 14.00
N ARG A 386 -7.09 7.74 13.69
CA ARG A 386 -6.59 6.37 13.90
C ARG A 386 -5.31 6.12 13.08
N LYS A 387 -5.27 6.58 11.83
CA LYS A 387 -4.08 6.47 10.96
C LYS A 387 -2.92 7.34 11.46
N GLU A 388 -3.20 8.52 11.98
CA GLU A 388 -2.17 9.40 12.56
C GLU A 388 -1.51 8.77 13.80
N VAL A 389 -2.32 8.15 14.67
CA VAL A 389 -1.82 7.40 15.83
C VAL A 389 -1.02 6.18 15.38
N LEU A 390 -1.55 5.41 14.41
CA LEU A 390 -0.86 4.23 13.86
C LEU A 390 0.51 4.60 13.27
N ALA A 391 0.60 5.68 12.51
CA ALA A 391 1.86 6.12 11.92
C ALA A 391 2.94 6.47 12.96
N ARG A 392 2.53 6.92 14.15
CA ARG A 392 3.46 7.22 15.26
C ARG A 392 3.87 5.98 16.03
N LEU A 393 3.05 4.93 16.00
CA LEU A 393 3.31 3.67 16.68
C LEU A 393 4.34 2.81 15.94
N LEU A 394 4.51 3.03 14.64
CA LEU A 394 5.37 2.20 13.81
C LEU A 394 6.85 2.57 14.02
N PRO A 395 7.73 1.58 14.22
CA PRO A 395 9.16 1.83 14.36
C PRO A 395 9.73 2.39 13.04
N PRO A 396 10.68 3.33 13.10
CA PRO A 396 11.24 4.03 11.94
C PRO A 396 11.94 3.14 10.91
N SER A 397 12.30 1.91 11.28
CA SER A 397 13.16 1.01 10.48
C SER A 397 12.58 -0.38 10.24
N ALA A 398 11.29 -0.58 10.37
CA ALA A 398 10.71 -1.91 10.17
C ALA A 398 10.51 -2.21 8.67
N ASP A 399 11.43 -2.96 8.08
CA ASP A 399 11.33 -3.39 6.68
C ASP A 399 10.13 -4.31 6.42
N ILE A 400 9.73 -5.09 7.42
CA ILE A 400 8.65 -6.07 7.30
C ILE A 400 7.27 -5.48 7.67
N ILE A 401 7.20 -4.48 8.57
CA ILE A 401 5.96 -3.77 8.91
C ILE A 401 5.92 -2.45 8.15
N ARG A 402 4.90 -2.24 7.33
CA ARG A 402 4.79 -1.07 6.46
C ARG A 402 3.47 -0.36 6.65
N PHE A 403 3.51 0.96 6.73
CA PHE A 403 2.31 1.78 6.78
C PHE A 403 1.66 1.87 5.40
N SER A 404 0.37 1.54 5.31
CA SER A 404 -0.44 1.80 4.13
C SER A 404 -0.90 3.26 4.14
N GLY A 405 -0.17 4.13 3.48
CA GLY A 405 -0.52 5.54 3.31
C GLY A 405 -1.58 5.76 2.23
N ALA A 406 -2.26 6.91 2.27
CA ALA A 406 -3.11 7.35 1.19
C ALA A 406 -2.27 7.70 -0.06
N LEU A 407 -2.68 7.21 -1.22
CA LEU A 407 -2.08 7.56 -2.52
C LEU A 407 -2.58 8.92 -3.01
N GLY A 408 -3.79 9.30 -2.60
CA GLY A 408 -4.44 10.55 -2.99
C GLY A 408 -5.92 10.57 -2.62
N THR A 409 -6.61 11.59 -3.10
CA THR A 409 -8.06 11.82 -2.89
C THR A 409 -8.87 11.71 -4.18
N ASP A 410 -8.20 11.57 -5.31
CA ASP A 410 -8.80 11.48 -6.65
C ASP A 410 -8.58 10.07 -7.21
N ALA A 411 -9.63 9.25 -7.19
CA ALA A 411 -9.56 7.89 -7.71
C ALA A 411 -9.48 7.83 -9.23
N GLU A 412 -10.13 8.75 -9.94
CA GLU A 412 -10.13 8.78 -11.41
C GLU A 412 -8.71 9.02 -11.95
N ALA A 413 -7.97 9.91 -11.29
CA ALA A 413 -6.57 10.16 -11.62
C ALA A 413 -5.65 8.98 -11.23
N LEU A 414 -5.99 8.20 -10.19
CA LEU A 414 -5.16 7.09 -9.70
C LEU A 414 -5.40 5.78 -10.48
N LEU A 415 -6.64 5.46 -10.87
CA LEU A 415 -7.00 4.17 -11.47
C LEU A 415 -6.21 3.81 -12.74
N PRO A 416 -5.98 4.73 -13.71
CA PRO A 416 -5.18 4.42 -14.89
C PRO A 416 -3.76 3.95 -14.55
N GLU A 417 -3.12 4.57 -13.57
CA GLU A 417 -1.77 4.21 -13.13
C GLU A 417 -1.76 2.87 -12.38
N ILE A 418 -2.75 2.61 -11.53
CA ILE A 418 -2.95 1.32 -10.85
C ILE A 418 -3.09 0.20 -11.88
N LYS A 419 -3.95 0.40 -12.90
CA LYS A 419 -4.17 -0.54 -14.00
C LYS A 419 -2.92 -0.76 -14.84
N ARG A 420 -2.22 0.32 -15.19
CA ARG A 420 -0.97 0.26 -15.97
C ARG A 420 0.12 -0.54 -15.27
N ARG A 421 0.20 -0.45 -13.94
CA ARG A 421 1.15 -1.22 -13.11
C ARG A 421 0.72 -2.66 -12.85
N GLY A 422 -0.46 -3.07 -13.31
CA GLY A 422 -1.00 -4.40 -13.05
C GLY A 422 -1.32 -4.65 -11.58
N LEU A 423 -1.62 -3.59 -10.80
CA LEU A 423 -2.00 -3.67 -9.40
C LEU A 423 -3.49 -4.01 -9.28
N GLU A 424 -3.89 -4.60 -8.16
CA GLU A 424 -5.24 -5.16 -7.97
C GLU A 424 -6.34 -4.09 -7.99
N GLY A 425 -6.06 -2.89 -7.47
CA GLY A 425 -7.04 -1.81 -7.42
C GLY A 425 -6.79 -0.82 -6.28
N LEU A 426 -7.84 -0.14 -5.85
CA LEU A 426 -7.85 0.83 -4.77
C LEU A 426 -8.85 0.45 -3.66
N ILE A 427 -8.52 0.83 -2.43
CA ILE A 427 -9.46 0.90 -1.31
C ILE A 427 -9.73 2.38 -1.02
N GLY A 428 -10.96 2.82 -1.28
CA GLY A 428 -11.44 4.14 -0.87
C GLY A 428 -11.97 4.09 0.55
N LYS A 429 -11.62 5.05 1.38
CA LYS A 429 -12.07 5.18 2.78
C LYS A 429 -12.53 6.61 3.05
N GLN A 430 -13.70 6.79 3.63
CA GLN A 430 -14.15 8.10 4.10
C GLN A 430 -13.28 8.56 5.26
N ARG A 431 -12.76 9.78 5.19
CA ARG A 431 -11.77 10.33 6.13
C ARG A 431 -12.26 10.38 7.58
N ASP A 432 -13.54 10.69 7.76
CA ASP A 432 -14.16 10.84 9.08
C ASP A 432 -14.90 9.56 9.53
N SER A 433 -14.78 8.46 8.79
CA SER A 433 -15.48 7.22 9.15
C SER A 433 -14.95 6.63 10.45
N VAL A 434 -15.87 6.14 11.27
CA VAL A 434 -15.57 5.25 12.39
C VAL A 434 -15.25 3.85 11.85
N TYR A 435 -14.59 3.03 12.66
CA TYR A 435 -14.43 1.63 12.31
C TYR A 435 -15.69 0.85 12.75
N GLU A 436 -16.34 0.19 11.80
CA GLU A 436 -17.58 -0.55 12.00
C GLU A 436 -17.30 -2.07 11.92
N PRO A 437 -17.05 -2.74 13.06
CA PRO A 437 -16.71 -4.16 13.09
C PRO A 437 -17.69 -5.03 12.31
N GLY A 438 -17.19 -5.87 11.41
CA GLY A 438 -17.96 -6.82 10.60
C GLY A 438 -18.87 -6.22 9.53
N ARG A 439 -19.11 -4.91 9.54
CA ARG A 439 -20.07 -4.25 8.65
C ARG A 439 -19.49 -3.93 7.28
N ARG A 440 -20.40 -3.81 6.30
CA ARG A 440 -20.16 -3.35 4.92
C ARG A 440 -21.02 -2.10 4.68
N SER A 441 -20.78 -1.05 5.44
CA SER A 441 -21.61 0.18 5.43
C SER A 441 -21.47 1.03 4.17
N GLY A 442 -20.36 0.85 3.43
CA GLY A 442 -20.01 1.71 2.30
C GLY A 442 -19.06 2.85 2.68
N ALA A 443 -18.74 3.06 3.98
CA ALA A 443 -17.70 4.00 4.38
C ALA A 443 -16.30 3.55 3.92
N TRP A 444 -16.14 2.27 3.64
CA TRP A 444 -15.01 1.71 2.90
C TRP A 444 -15.51 1.08 1.61
N ILE A 445 -14.84 1.37 0.50
CA ILE A 445 -15.12 0.83 -0.83
C ILE A 445 -13.89 0.19 -1.45
N LYS A 446 -14.09 -0.72 -2.39
CA LYS A 446 -13.02 -1.27 -3.22
C LYS A 446 -13.32 -1.04 -4.69
N LEU A 447 -12.33 -0.51 -5.41
CA LEU A 447 -12.30 -0.33 -6.86
C LEU A 447 -11.29 -1.31 -7.43
N LYS A 448 -11.72 -2.27 -8.23
CA LYS A 448 -10.85 -3.30 -8.79
C LYS A 448 -10.41 -2.96 -10.20
N CYS A 449 -9.12 -3.11 -10.48
CA CYS A 449 -8.55 -3.00 -11.83
C CYS A 449 -8.41 -4.34 -12.53
N VAL A 450 -8.53 -5.45 -11.79
CA VAL A 450 -8.50 -6.83 -12.30
C VAL A 450 -9.71 -7.59 -11.79
N ASN A 451 -10.25 -8.48 -12.64
CA ASN A 451 -11.35 -9.34 -12.22
C ASN A 451 -10.80 -10.56 -11.49
N GLU A 452 -10.80 -10.48 -10.19
CA GLU A 452 -10.40 -11.58 -9.31
C GLU A 452 -11.46 -11.78 -8.24
N GLN A 453 -11.80 -13.05 -7.98
CA GLN A 453 -12.79 -13.39 -6.98
C GLN A 453 -12.48 -14.75 -6.39
N GLU A 454 -12.98 -14.99 -5.17
CA GLU A 454 -12.96 -16.32 -4.56
C GLU A 454 -14.07 -17.19 -5.14
N PHE A 455 -13.76 -18.50 -5.29
CA PHE A 455 -14.69 -19.54 -5.71
C PHE A 455 -14.54 -20.79 -4.86
N VAL A 456 -15.64 -21.54 -4.75
CA VAL A 456 -15.66 -22.83 -4.07
C VAL A 456 -15.35 -23.92 -5.09
N ILE A 457 -14.44 -24.82 -4.75
CA ILE A 457 -14.13 -25.99 -5.57
C ILE A 457 -15.16 -27.08 -5.28
N GLY A 458 -15.91 -27.51 -6.29
CA GLY A 458 -16.91 -28.57 -6.19
C GLY A 458 -16.52 -29.86 -6.94
N GLY A 459 -15.39 -29.85 -7.65
CA GLY A 459 -14.90 -31.02 -8.37
C GLY A 459 -13.73 -30.74 -9.28
N TYR A 460 -13.31 -31.75 -10.02
CA TYR A 460 -12.25 -31.64 -11.03
C TYR A 460 -12.48 -32.57 -12.21
N THR A 461 -11.90 -32.23 -13.35
CA THR A 461 -11.96 -33.05 -14.56
C THR A 461 -10.79 -34.03 -14.58
N PRO A 462 -10.90 -35.19 -15.29
CA PRO A 462 -9.77 -36.06 -15.51
C PRO A 462 -8.63 -35.31 -16.22
N PRO A 463 -7.38 -35.77 -16.04
CA PRO A 463 -6.23 -35.18 -16.74
C PRO A 463 -6.36 -35.37 -18.26
N ALA A 464 -5.83 -34.43 -19.02
CA ALA A 464 -5.79 -34.47 -20.49
C ALA A 464 -4.36 -34.26 -20.99
N GLY A 465 -3.99 -34.96 -22.07
CA GLY A 465 -2.64 -34.87 -22.64
C GLY A 465 -1.55 -35.34 -21.68
N ALA A 466 -0.45 -34.58 -21.60
CA ALA A 466 0.70 -34.90 -20.72
C ALA A 466 0.48 -34.49 -19.25
N ARG A 467 -0.65 -33.88 -18.92
CA ARG A 467 -0.93 -33.43 -17.55
C ARG A 467 -1.21 -34.60 -16.63
N LYS A 468 -0.66 -34.55 -15.41
CA LYS A 468 -0.91 -35.53 -14.34
C LYS A 468 -1.93 -34.98 -13.35
N HIS A 469 -2.59 -35.87 -12.60
CA HIS A 469 -3.51 -35.61 -11.50
C HIS A 469 -4.91 -35.16 -11.96
N PHE A 470 -5.12 -33.93 -12.44
CA PHE A 470 -6.40 -33.45 -12.93
C PHE A 470 -6.23 -32.46 -14.09
N GLY A 471 -7.28 -32.27 -14.89
CA GLY A 471 -7.28 -31.36 -16.04
C GLY A 471 -7.64 -29.92 -15.65
N ALA A 472 -8.79 -29.74 -15.03
CA ALA A 472 -9.31 -28.45 -14.58
C ALA A 472 -10.09 -28.59 -13.28
N LEU A 473 -10.10 -27.56 -12.44
CA LEU A 473 -11.02 -27.43 -11.32
C LEU A 473 -12.40 -27.01 -11.80
N LEU A 474 -13.45 -27.55 -11.18
CA LEU A 474 -14.83 -27.11 -11.34
C LEU A 474 -15.17 -26.21 -10.17
N VAL A 475 -15.45 -24.93 -10.44
CA VAL A 475 -15.59 -23.91 -9.42
C VAL A 475 -16.96 -23.25 -9.46
N GLY A 476 -17.41 -22.75 -8.31
CA GLY A 476 -18.70 -22.08 -8.17
C GLY A 476 -18.76 -21.12 -7.00
N TYR A 477 -19.92 -20.55 -6.77
CA TYR A 477 -20.22 -19.62 -5.70
C TYR A 477 -21.60 -19.91 -5.11
N TYR A 478 -21.84 -19.47 -3.88
CA TYR A 478 -23.16 -19.63 -3.26
C TYR A 478 -24.10 -18.49 -3.64
N ASP A 479 -25.33 -18.86 -4.02
CA ASP A 479 -26.47 -17.95 -4.14
C ASP A 479 -27.68 -18.57 -3.43
N LYS A 480 -28.23 -17.83 -2.46
CA LYS A 480 -29.38 -18.29 -1.64
C LYS A 480 -29.18 -19.70 -1.05
N GLY A 481 -27.96 -19.98 -0.55
CA GLY A 481 -27.60 -21.27 0.04
C GLY A 481 -27.33 -22.40 -0.94
N ARG A 482 -27.44 -22.19 -2.26
CA ARG A 482 -27.15 -23.17 -3.31
C ARG A 482 -25.81 -22.88 -3.96
N LEU A 483 -24.98 -23.89 -4.15
CA LEU A 483 -23.74 -23.77 -4.89
C LEU A 483 -24.02 -23.79 -6.39
N LEU A 484 -23.72 -22.68 -7.08
CA LEU A 484 -23.91 -22.54 -8.53
C LEU A 484 -22.56 -22.66 -9.24
N PHE A 485 -22.57 -23.31 -10.39
CA PHE A 485 -21.36 -23.50 -11.21
C PHE A 485 -20.95 -22.22 -11.91
N ALA A 486 -19.66 -21.81 -11.76
CA ALA A 486 -19.09 -20.63 -12.40
C ALA A 486 -18.19 -20.94 -13.60
N GLY A 487 -17.50 -22.09 -13.62
CA GLY A 487 -16.64 -22.43 -14.74
C GLY A 487 -15.59 -23.51 -14.44
N LYS A 488 -14.77 -23.79 -15.49
CA LYS A 488 -13.64 -24.72 -15.44
C LYS A 488 -12.35 -23.90 -15.39
N VAL A 489 -11.49 -24.14 -14.38
CA VAL A 489 -10.19 -23.46 -14.21
C VAL A 489 -9.09 -24.45 -14.55
N GLY A 490 -8.49 -24.30 -15.73
CA GLY A 490 -7.49 -25.23 -16.25
C GLY A 490 -6.06 -24.71 -16.25
N THR A 491 -5.81 -23.46 -15.83
CA THR A 491 -4.48 -22.83 -15.85
C THR A 491 -4.11 -22.21 -14.49
N GLY A 492 -2.83 -21.87 -14.28
CA GLY A 492 -2.33 -21.32 -13.02
C GLY A 492 -1.74 -22.35 -12.08
N PHE A 493 -1.50 -23.59 -12.54
CA PHE A 493 -0.94 -24.68 -11.74
C PHE A 493 0.46 -25.04 -12.20
N ASP A 494 1.38 -25.21 -11.28
CA ASP A 494 2.60 -25.99 -11.46
C ASP A 494 2.43 -27.44 -11.03
N SER A 495 3.44 -28.28 -11.28
CA SER A 495 3.35 -29.72 -11.01
C SER A 495 3.21 -30.07 -9.54
N LYS A 496 3.84 -29.29 -8.64
CA LYS A 496 3.80 -29.50 -7.19
C LYS A 496 2.43 -29.14 -6.63
N LEU A 497 1.90 -28.00 -7.07
CA LEU A 497 0.57 -27.53 -6.70
C LEU A 497 -0.52 -28.49 -7.18
N LEU A 498 -0.43 -28.99 -8.43
CA LEU A 498 -1.34 -30.00 -8.96
C LEU A 498 -1.37 -31.26 -8.08
N SER A 499 -0.19 -31.76 -7.69
CA SER A 499 -0.08 -32.95 -6.83
C SER A 499 -0.66 -32.71 -5.44
N THR A 500 -0.32 -31.57 -4.83
CA THR A 500 -0.78 -31.22 -3.48
C THR A 500 -2.30 -31.03 -3.44
N LEU A 501 -2.87 -30.27 -4.37
CA LEU A 501 -4.31 -30.07 -4.48
C LEU A 501 -5.05 -31.38 -4.72
N HIS A 502 -4.54 -32.22 -5.62
CA HIS A 502 -5.16 -33.52 -5.92
C HIS A 502 -5.20 -34.41 -4.67
N LYS A 503 -4.10 -34.46 -3.91
CA LYS A 503 -4.04 -35.24 -2.65
C LYS A 503 -5.08 -34.73 -1.64
N GLN A 504 -5.23 -33.42 -1.48
CA GLN A 504 -6.22 -32.83 -0.58
C GLN A 504 -7.65 -33.11 -1.05
N MET A 505 -7.94 -32.95 -2.34
CA MET A 505 -9.27 -33.12 -2.91
C MET A 505 -9.71 -34.60 -2.88
N ARG A 506 -8.79 -35.55 -3.05
CA ARG A 506 -9.10 -36.99 -2.93
C ARG A 506 -9.66 -37.40 -1.57
N ALA A 507 -9.22 -36.77 -0.51
CA ALA A 507 -9.74 -37.00 0.83
C ALA A 507 -11.20 -36.53 1.00
N GLU A 508 -11.69 -35.67 0.12
CA GLU A 508 -13.01 -35.06 0.15
C GLU A 508 -13.88 -35.45 -1.05
N GLU A 509 -13.55 -36.55 -1.74
CA GLU A 509 -14.36 -37.03 -2.87
C GLU A 509 -15.77 -37.43 -2.43
N ARG A 510 -16.74 -37.16 -3.31
CA ARG A 510 -18.17 -37.49 -3.12
C ARG A 510 -18.77 -38.05 -4.41
N ARG A 511 -19.84 -38.83 -4.28
CA ARG A 511 -20.50 -39.47 -5.42
C ARG A 511 -21.41 -38.54 -6.23
N THR A 512 -21.95 -37.50 -5.60
CA THR A 512 -22.99 -36.64 -6.19
C THR A 512 -22.42 -35.26 -6.49
N CYS A 513 -22.87 -34.64 -7.61
CA CYS A 513 -22.54 -33.28 -7.98
C CYS A 513 -22.99 -32.29 -6.90
N PRO A 514 -22.12 -31.37 -6.42
CA PRO A 514 -22.50 -30.37 -5.43
C PRO A 514 -23.17 -29.13 -6.05
N PHE A 515 -23.06 -28.92 -7.36
CA PHE A 515 -23.63 -27.77 -8.05
C PHE A 515 -25.12 -27.98 -8.32
N ALA A 516 -25.94 -27.01 -7.94
CA ALA A 516 -27.39 -27.08 -8.05
C ALA A 516 -27.92 -26.81 -9.46
N ASP A 517 -27.10 -26.19 -10.32
CA ASP A 517 -27.43 -25.75 -11.68
C ASP A 517 -26.79 -26.63 -12.78
N LEU A 518 -26.21 -27.78 -12.43
CA LEU A 518 -25.67 -28.72 -13.41
C LEU A 518 -26.43 -30.05 -13.38
N PRO A 519 -26.72 -30.63 -14.56
CA PRO A 519 -26.63 -30.02 -15.89
C PRO A 519 -27.72 -28.97 -16.06
N SER A 520 -27.37 -27.76 -16.53
CA SER A 520 -28.40 -26.75 -16.82
C SER A 520 -28.89 -26.91 -18.27
N LYS A 521 -30.18 -27.20 -18.43
CA LYS A 521 -30.90 -26.98 -19.66
C LYS A 521 -31.64 -25.65 -19.51
N GLN A 522 -31.18 -24.60 -20.12
CA GLN A 522 -32.02 -23.45 -20.43
C GLN A 522 -32.35 -23.51 -21.92
N ASN A 523 -33.63 -23.67 -22.26
CA ASN A 523 -34.16 -23.59 -23.61
C ASN A 523 -33.50 -24.51 -24.65
N GLY A 524 -33.08 -25.70 -24.28
CA GLY A 524 -32.51 -26.66 -25.24
C GLY A 524 -31.04 -26.46 -25.58
N GLU A 525 -30.40 -25.39 -25.12
CA GLU A 525 -28.97 -25.13 -25.30
C GLU A 525 -28.14 -25.59 -24.13
N TRP A 526 -26.96 -26.17 -24.38
CA TRP A 526 -26.00 -26.64 -23.37
C TRP A 526 -25.10 -25.50 -22.94
N VAL A 527 -25.11 -25.18 -21.65
CA VAL A 527 -24.25 -24.13 -21.09
C VAL A 527 -22.82 -24.63 -21.03
N GLN A 528 -21.90 -23.93 -21.72
CA GLN A 528 -20.43 -24.15 -21.70
C GLN A 528 -19.94 -25.57 -21.96
N GLY A 529 -20.63 -26.37 -22.82
CA GLY A 529 -20.13 -27.67 -23.23
C GLY A 529 -20.02 -28.73 -22.15
N ILE A 530 -20.70 -28.59 -21.02
CA ILE A 530 -20.77 -29.63 -19.99
C ILE A 530 -21.98 -30.52 -20.30
N THR A 531 -21.70 -31.63 -20.91
CA THR A 531 -22.69 -32.64 -21.22
C THR A 531 -22.88 -33.63 -20.07
N PRO A 532 -24.02 -34.32 -19.93
CA PRO A 532 -24.20 -35.41 -18.98
C PRO A 532 -23.15 -36.53 -19.14
N GLY A 533 -22.65 -36.74 -20.36
CA GLY A 533 -21.56 -37.68 -20.65
C GLY A 533 -20.23 -37.27 -20.08
N GLU A 534 -19.91 -35.97 -20.14
CA GLU A 534 -18.69 -35.42 -19.53
C GLU A 534 -18.79 -35.42 -18.01
N MET A 535 -19.96 -35.06 -17.44
CA MET A 535 -20.18 -35.06 -16.00
C MET A 535 -19.92 -36.43 -15.35
N ARG A 536 -20.19 -37.53 -16.06
CA ARG A 536 -19.88 -38.90 -15.57
C ARG A 536 -18.37 -39.16 -15.44
N LYS A 537 -17.54 -38.36 -16.13
CA LYS A 537 -16.07 -38.47 -16.07
C LYS A 537 -15.47 -37.57 -14.98
N TYR A 538 -16.26 -36.67 -14.39
CA TYR A 538 -15.76 -35.73 -13.39
C TYR A 538 -15.74 -36.35 -12.00
N THR A 539 -14.76 -35.96 -11.19
CA THR A 539 -14.70 -36.29 -9.79
C THR A 539 -15.25 -35.14 -8.98
N TRP A 540 -16.29 -35.38 -8.19
CA TRP A 540 -16.91 -34.40 -7.31
C TRP A 540 -16.26 -34.39 -5.95
N VAL A 541 -16.16 -33.21 -5.31
CA VAL A 541 -15.59 -33.06 -3.97
C VAL A 541 -16.55 -32.30 -3.07
N ASN A 542 -16.46 -32.52 -1.78
CA ASN A 542 -17.17 -31.72 -0.80
C ASN A 542 -16.75 -30.27 -0.90
N PRO A 543 -17.69 -29.31 -0.94
CA PRO A 543 -17.39 -27.89 -1.17
C PRO A 543 -16.77 -27.22 0.08
N LYS A 544 -15.57 -27.68 0.45
CA LYS A 544 -14.78 -27.20 1.59
C LYS A 544 -13.60 -26.32 1.19
N PHE A 545 -13.18 -26.39 -0.08
CA PHE A 545 -12.02 -25.65 -0.56
C PHE A 545 -12.44 -24.35 -1.23
N VAL A 546 -11.84 -23.26 -0.84
CA VAL A 546 -11.97 -21.95 -1.50
C VAL A 546 -10.69 -21.63 -2.26
N CYS A 547 -10.82 -21.14 -3.49
CA CYS A 547 -9.69 -20.71 -4.31
C CYS A 547 -9.89 -19.28 -4.82
N GLN A 548 -8.79 -18.58 -5.00
CA GLN A 548 -8.73 -17.30 -5.71
C GLN A 548 -8.58 -17.58 -7.20
N VAL A 549 -9.40 -16.94 -8.03
CA VAL A 549 -9.36 -17.08 -9.49
C VAL A 549 -9.37 -15.69 -10.13
N LYS A 550 -8.44 -15.46 -11.04
CA LYS A 550 -8.43 -14.31 -11.95
C LYS A 550 -9.12 -14.70 -13.25
N PHE A 551 -9.89 -13.79 -13.83
CA PHE A 551 -10.63 -14.07 -15.09
C PHE A 551 -10.78 -12.79 -15.90
N ALA A 552 -11.05 -12.92 -17.20
CA ALA A 552 -11.21 -11.78 -18.09
C ALA A 552 -12.53 -11.04 -17.82
N GLU A 553 -13.65 -11.78 -17.78
CA GLU A 553 -14.98 -11.23 -17.55
C GLU A 553 -15.99 -12.32 -17.14
N TRP A 554 -17.11 -11.91 -16.60
CA TRP A 554 -18.30 -12.75 -16.51
C TRP A 554 -19.03 -12.76 -17.85
N THR A 555 -19.34 -13.94 -18.37
CA THR A 555 -20.17 -14.07 -19.55
C THR A 555 -21.64 -13.78 -19.22
N ARG A 556 -22.48 -13.56 -20.23
CA ARG A 556 -23.92 -13.27 -20.05
C ARG A 556 -24.66 -14.39 -19.32
N ASP A 557 -24.25 -15.64 -19.54
CA ASP A 557 -24.77 -16.84 -18.87
C ASP A 557 -24.15 -17.07 -17.47
N GLY A 558 -23.41 -16.10 -16.92
CA GLY A 558 -22.84 -16.15 -15.57
C GLY A 558 -21.70 -17.13 -15.40
N LYS A 559 -20.87 -17.30 -16.44
CA LYS A 559 -19.68 -18.15 -16.41
C LYS A 559 -18.39 -17.32 -16.53
N LEU A 560 -17.28 -17.90 -16.12
CA LEU A 560 -15.95 -17.26 -16.14
C LEU A 560 -15.31 -17.41 -17.53
N ARG A 561 -14.79 -16.31 -18.08
CA ARG A 561 -14.00 -16.32 -19.30
C ARG A 561 -12.51 -16.28 -18.96
N GLN A 562 -11.73 -17.20 -19.54
CA GLN A 562 -10.27 -17.31 -19.35
C GLN A 562 -9.84 -17.33 -17.87
N PRO A 563 -10.43 -18.20 -17.03
CA PRO A 563 -10.09 -18.23 -15.62
C PRO A 563 -8.69 -18.84 -15.38
N VAL A 564 -7.95 -18.22 -14.44
CA VAL A 564 -6.62 -18.62 -14.01
C VAL A 564 -6.64 -18.81 -12.49
N PHE A 565 -6.20 -19.96 -12.02
CA PHE A 565 -6.05 -20.24 -10.60
C PHE A 565 -4.89 -19.44 -10.02
N LEU A 566 -5.13 -18.74 -8.92
CA LEU A 566 -4.10 -17.98 -8.21
C LEU A 566 -3.65 -18.68 -6.92
N GLY A 567 -4.58 -19.37 -6.23
CA GLY A 567 -4.22 -20.05 -4.99
C GLY A 567 -5.42 -20.52 -4.17
N LEU A 568 -5.18 -21.34 -3.13
CA LEU A 568 -6.18 -21.71 -2.14
C LEU A 568 -6.35 -20.63 -1.07
N ARG A 569 -7.59 -20.38 -0.67
CA ARG A 569 -7.96 -19.45 0.40
C ARG A 569 -8.38 -20.22 1.63
N GLN A 570 -7.40 -20.69 2.40
CA GLN A 570 -7.64 -21.44 3.64
C GLN A 570 -8.22 -20.54 4.76
N ASP A 571 -8.12 -19.23 4.59
CA ASP A 571 -8.63 -18.20 5.49
C ASP A 571 -10.12 -17.89 5.27
N LYS A 572 -10.77 -18.50 4.25
CA LYS A 572 -12.17 -18.21 3.87
C LYS A 572 -13.10 -19.34 4.26
N ASP A 573 -14.35 -18.97 4.64
CA ASP A 573 -15.45 -19.92 4.75
C ASP A 573 -16.08 -20.11 3.38
N PRO A 574 -16.22 -21.35 2.87
CA PRO A 574 -16.88 -21.62 1.59
C PRO A 574 -18.28 -21.03 1.47
N ARG A 575 -19.06 -21.00 2.55
CA ARG A 575 -20.44 -20.49 2.56
C ARG A 575 -20.54 -18.97 2.39
N GLU A 576 -19.46 -18.25 2.65
CA GLU A 576 -19.37 -16.80 2.44
C GLU A 576 -19.00 -16.41 1.00
N VAL A 577 -18.64 -17.39 0.17
CA VAL A 577 -18.24 -17.15 -1.22
C VAL A 577 -19.48 -16.95 -2.07
N ILE A 578 -19.76 -15.70 -2.38
CA ILE A 578 -20.87 -15.26 -3.24
C ILE A 578 -20.32 -14.56 -4.48
N ARG A 579 -21.15 -14.47 -5.53
CA ARG A 579 -20.79 -13.68 -6.71
C ARG A 579 -20.65 -12.20 -6.33
N GLU A 580 -19.48 -11.62 -6.57
CA GLU A 580 -19.29 -10.16 -6.48
C GLU A 580 -19.94 -9.51 -7.71
N LYS A 581 -20.85 -8.56 -7.47
CA LYS A 581 -21.56 -7.77 -8.49
C LYS A 581 -20.92 -6.41 -8.60
#